data_d902db58636a8ba894ee33d0232a04b1
#
_entry.id   d902db58636a8ba894ee33d0232a04b1
#
_cell.length_a   1.000
_cell.length_b   1.000
_cell.length_c   1.000
_cell.angle_alpha   90.00
_cell.angle_beta   90.00
_cell.angle_gamma   90.00
#
_symmetry.space_group_name_H-M   'P 1'
#
loop_
_entity.id
_entity.type
_entity.pdbx_description
1 polymer ?
#
loop_
_entity_poly.entity_id
_entity_poly.type
_entity_poly.pdbx_seq_one_letter_code
_entity_poly.pdbx_strand_id
1 'polypeptide(L)'
;TFYSAANWETLHAALKLGAALSWTLFLTEEIRVLAGEYSRTIAGIPEPRPKEKASLSIAEVPYSQALGLWYAGEKFSPEAKADVEAKVATMIDVYKSRLQTADWLAPETREKAITKLNVITPHIGYPEKLPETYDRKIIDENLSLVENAQKLVEISVAHSWSKWNQPVDRSEWHMPAHMVNAYY
;
A
#
# COMPACT_ATOMS: atom_id res chain seq x y z
N THR A 1 15.14 -28.54 1.29
CA THR A 1 14.32 -27.30 1.29
C THR A 1 14.11 -26.79 -0.13
N PHE A 2 13.00 -26.12 -0.42
CA PHE A 2 12.68 -25.57 -1.75
C PHE A 2 13.80 -24.64 -2.26
N TYR A 3 14.38 -23.84 -1.38
CA TYR A 3 15.48 -22.90 -1.67
C TYR A 3 16.89 -23.51 -1.60
N SER A 4 17.05 -24.77 -1.92
CA SER A 4 18.36 -25.41 -2.01
C SER A 4 18.97 -25.30 -3.40
N ALA A 5 20.31 -25.39 -3.52
CA ALA A 5 21.01 -25.39 -4.82
C ALA A 5 20.52 -26.53 -5.75
N ALA A 6 20.08 -27.67 -5.18
CA ALA A 6 19.52 -28.78 -5.95
C ALA A 6 18.21 -28.42 -6.69
N ASN A 7 17.48 -27.40 -6.25
CA ASN A 7 16.22 -26.96 -6.84
C ASN A 7 16.37 -25.66 -7.66
N TRP A 8 17.61 -25.22 -7.94
CA TRP A 8 17.86 -23.92 -8.56
C TRP A 8 17.19 -23.76 -9.93
N GLU A 9 17.25 -24.75 -10.78
CA GLU A 9 16.63 -24.69 -12.11
C GLU A 9 15.11 -24.55 -12.02
N THR A 10 14.47 -25.32 -11.14
CA THR A 10 13.02 -25.23 -10.89
C THR A 10 12.63 -23.87 -10.30
N LEU A 11 13.39 -23.38 -9.32
CA LEU A 11 13.17 -22.07 -8.72
C LEU A 11 13.33 -20.95 -9.75
N HIS A 12 14.37 -21.02 -10.58
CA HIS A 12 14.64 -20.04 -11.62
C HIS A 12 13.54 -20.02 -12.70
N ALA A 13 13.06 -21.20 -13.11
CA ALA A 13 11.92 -21.29 -14.02
C ALA A 13 10.64 -20.70 -13.41
N ALA A 14 10.36 -21.01 -12.15
CA ALA A 14 9.21 -20.46 -11.42
C ALA A 14 9.28 -18.93 -11.28
N LEU A 15 10.46 -18.39 -10.95
CA LEU A 15 10.68 -16.94 -10.87
C LEU A 15 10.49 -16.25 -12.24
N LYS A 16 11.02 -16.83 -13.30
CA LYS A 16 10.80 -16.30 -14.67
C LYS A 16 9.32 -16.30 -15.06
N LEU A 17 8.62 -17.38 -14.79
CA LEU A 17 7.18 -17.47 -15.08
C LEU A 17 6.41 -16.44 -14.24
N GLY A 18 6.70 -16.34 -12.95
CA GLY A 18 6.08 -15.35 -12.07
C GLY A 18 6.31 -13.92 -12.54
N ALA A 19 7.55 -13.59 -12.94
CA ALA A 19 7.87 -12.30 -13.52
C ALA A 19 7.09 -12.06 -14.83
N ALA A 20 7.09 -13.01 -15.76
CA ALA A 20 6.33 -12.86 -17.01
C ALA A 20 4.83 -12.62 -16.75
N LEU A 21 4.23 -13.37 -15.84
CA LEU A 21 2.82 -13.20 -15.47
C LEU A 21 2.53 -11.84 -14.83
N SER A 22 3.43 -11.33 -14.00
CA SER A 22 3.24 -10.01 -13.35
C SER A 22 3.29 -8.85 -14.34
N TRP A 23 3.97 -9.00 -15.48
CA TRP A 23 4.07 -7.98 -16.53
C TRP A 23 2.95 -8.01 -17.56
N THR A 24 2.08 -9.03 -17.55
CA THR A 24 0.97 -9.16 -18.53
C THR A 24 0.02 -7.98 -18.57
N LEU A 25 -0.13 -7.25 -17.44
CA LEU A 25 -0.96 -6.05 -17.35
C LEU A 25 -0.45 -4.88 -18.22
N PHE A 26 0.84 -4.86 -18.54
CA PHE A 26 1.50 -3.80 -19.30
C PHE A 26 1.70 -4.16 -20.78
N LEU A 27 1.25 -5.34 -21.20
CA LEU A 27 1.35 -5.83 -22.56
C LEU A 27 0.09 -5.50 -23.39
N THR A 28 -0.23 -6.34 -24.39
CA THR A 28 -1.42 -6.10 -25.23
C THR A 28 -2.70 -6.39 -24.49
N GLU A 29 -3.83 -5.85 -24.98
CA GLU A 29 -5.14 -6.07 -24.39
C GLU A 29 -5.53 -7.55 -24.39
N GLU A 30 -5.20 -8.29 -25.45
CA GLU A 30 -5.45 -9.72 -25.56
C GLU A 30 -4.71 -10.49 -24.45
N ILE A 31 -3.45 -10.17 -24.21
CA ILE A 31 -2.63 -10.80 -23.16
C ILE A 31 -3.20 -10.47 -21.78
N ARG A 32 -3.58 -9.22 -21.54
CA ARG A 32 -4.20 -8.80 -20.29
C ARG A 32 -5.48 -9.58 -19.99
N VAL A 33 -6.34 -9.71 -20.99
CA VAL A 33 -7.61 -10.42 -20.85
C VAL A 33 -7.39 -11.91 -20.61
N LEU A 34 -6.51 -12.53 -21.38
CA LEU A 34 -6.15 -13.94 -21.24
C LEU A 34 -5.53 -14.24 -19.86
N ALA A 35 -4.56 -13.46 -19.44
CA ALA A 35 -3.89 -13.64 -18.15
C ALA A 35 -4.86 -13.51 -16.96
N GLY A 36 -5.91 -12.71 -17.09
CA GLY A 36 -6.94 -12.53 -16.07
C GLY A 36 -8.03 -13.61 -16.05
N GLU A 37 -8.07 -14.50 -17.01
CA GLU A 37 -9.17 -15.48 -17.17
C GLU A 37 -9.30 -16.42 -15.97
N TYR A 38 -8.20 -16.98 -15.49
CA TYR A 38 -8.21 -17.84 -14.30
C TYR A 38 -8.79 -17.13 -13.08
N SER A 39 -8.32 -15.94 -12.78
CA SER A 39 -8.77 -15.16 -11.61
C SER A 39 -10.27 -14.80 -11.73
N ARG A 40 -10.72 -14.43 -12.93
CA ARG A 40 -12.14 -14.14 -13.17
C ARG A 40 -13.01 -15.37 -12.98
N THR A 41 -12.57 -16.52 -13.50
CA THR A 41 -13.31 -17.79 -13.36
C THR A 41 -13.48 -18.15 -11.88
N ILE A 42 -12.41 -18.09 -11.09
CA ILE A 42 -12.48 -18.36 -9.65
C ILE A 42 -13.38 -17.36 -8.92
N ALA A 43 -13.35 -16.09 -9.32
CA ALA A 43 -14.17 -15.04 -8.71
C ALA A 43 -15.63 -15.01 -9.21
N GLY A 44 -15.98 -15.84 -10.18
CA GLY A 44 -17.34 -15.85 -10.79
C GLY A 44 -17.64 -14.58 -11.60
N ILE A 45 -16.61 -13.91 -12.12
CA ILE A 45 -16.74 -12.69 -12.92
C ILE A 45 -16.76 -13.07 -14.41
N PRO A 46 -17.89 -12.91 -15.11
CA PRO A 46 -18.03 -13.44 -16.49
C PRO A 46 -17.22 -12.65 -17.53
N GLU A 47 -17.06 -11.34 -17.33
CA GLU A 47 -16.45 -10.46 -18.33
C GLU A 47 -15.18 -9.78 -17.80
N PRO A 48 -14.19 -9.52 -18.67
CA PRO A 48 -13.01 -8.78 -18.30
C PRO A 48 -13.37 -7.31 -18.02
N ARG A 49 -12.58 -6.68 -17.13
CA ARG A 49 -12.69 -5.24 -16.87
C ARG A 49 -12.47 -4.44 -18.16
N PRO A 50 -13.35 -3.47 -18.52
CA PRO A 50 -13.16 -2.61 -19.68
C PRO A 50 -11.77 -1.98 -19.72
N LYS A 51 -11.20 -1.83 -20.92
CA LYS A 51 -9.83 -1.34 -21.12
C LYS A 51 -9.57 0.00 -20.42
N GLU A 52 -10.50 0.94 -20.54
CA GLU A 52 -10.39 2.28 -19.92
C GLU A 52 -10.25 2.18 -18.39
N LYS A 53 -11.08 1.34 -17.76
CA LYS A 53 -11.02 1.12 -16.32
C LYS A 53 -9.76 0.37 -15.88
N ALA A 54 -9.28 -0.55 -16.71
CA ALA A 54 -8.04 -1.27 -16.44
C ALA A 54 -6.84 -0.33 -16.56
N SER A 55 -6.79 0.51 -17.59
CA SER A 55 -5.74 1.53 -17.79
C SER A 55 -5.70 2.54 -16.65
N LEU A 56 -6.87 3.01 -16.18
CA LEU A 56 -6.95 3.89 -15.03
C LEU A 56 -6.34 3.22 -13.77
N SER A 57 -6.66 1.95 -13.52
CA SER A 57 -6.11 1.24 -12.37
C SER A 57 -4.59 1.05 -12.47
N ILE A 58 -4.05 0.81 -13.67
CA ILE A 58 -2.61 0.72 -13.90
C ILE A 58 -1.93 2.07 -13.60
N ALA A 59 -2.53 3.18 -14.06
CA ALA A 59 -2.01 4.52 -13.83
C ALA A 59 -2.13 4.95 -12.36
N GLU A 60 -3.17 4.52 -11.66
CA GLU A 60 -3.43 4.86 -10.26
C GLU A 60 -2.35 4.30 -9.32
N VAL A 61 -1.93 3.05 -9.49
CA VAL A 61 -1.04 2.35 -8.55
C VAL A 61 0.24 3.14 -8.23
N PRO A 62 1.06 3.60 -9.20
CA PRO A 62 2.27 4.35 -8.90
C PRO A 62 2.01 5.75 -8.35
N TYR A 63 0.82 6.33 -8.56
CA TYR A 63 0.46 7.70 -8.18
C TYR A 63 -0.65 7.77 -7.12
N SER A 64 -0.94 6.65 -6.45
CA SER A 64 -2.05 6.53 -5.49
C SER A 64 -2.02 7.57 -4.36
N GLN A 65 -0.84 7.90 -3.82
CA GLN A 65 -0.72 8.93 -2.79
C GLN A 65 -1.01 10.33 -3.33
N ALA A 66 -0.58 10.65 -4.55
CA ALA A 66 -0.89 11.94 -5.17
C ALA A 66 -2.39 12.08 -5.45
N LEU A 67 -3.01 11.02 -5.98
CA LEU A 67 -4.46 10.97 -6.18
C LEU A 67 -5.20 11.10 -4.84
N GLY A 68 -4.69 10.43 -3.81
CA GLY A 68 -5.25 10.52 -2.45
C GLY A 68 -5.20 11.94 -1.88
N LEU A 69 -4.08 12.65 -2.03
CA LEU A 69 -3.96 14.05 -1.59
C LEU A 69 -4.89 14.98 -2.36
N TRP A 70 -4.96 14.83 -3.69
CA TRP A 70 -5.91 15.60 -4.50
C TRP A 70 -7.35 15.37 -4.06
N TYR A 71 -7.76 14.09 -3.91
CA TYR A 71 -9.09 13.72 -3.45
C TYR A 71 -9.40 14.29 -2.05
N ALA A 72 -8.45 14.21 -1.12
CA ALA A 72 -8.61 14.74 0.22
C ALA A 72 -8.81 16.27 0.20
N GLY A 73 -8.06 17.00 -0.63
CA GLY A 73 -8.23 18.44 -0.81
C GLY A 73 -9.65 18.84 -1.25
N GLU A 74 -10.32 17.97 -2.03
CA GLU A 74 -11.68 18.20 -2.51
C GLU A 74 -12.78 17.72 -1.55
N LYS A 75 -12.51 16.68 -0.76
CA LYS A 75 -13.56 15.92 -0.04
C LYS A 75 -13.37 15.82 1.47
N PHE A 76 -12.20 16.15 2.00
CA PHE A 76 -11.89 15.99 3.41
C PHE A 76 -11.10 17.20 3.94
N SER A 77 -11.82 18.16 4.50
CA SER A 77 -11.26 19.44 4.95
C SER A 77 -10.28 19.26 6.14
N PRO A 78 -9.36 20.23 6.34
CA PRO A 78 -8.48 20.25 7.53
C PRO A 78 -9.26 20.23 8.84
N GLU A 79 -10.41 20.89 8.91
CA GLU A 79 -11.28 20.91 10.10
C GLU A 79 -11.86 19.52 10.38
N ALA A 80 -12.31 18.81 9.33
CA ALA A 80 -12.79 17.44 9.48
C ALA A 80 -11.67 16.49 9.92
N LYS A 81 -10.45 16.66 9.41
CA LYS A 81 -9.26 15.93 9.85
C LYS A 81 -9.00 16.17 11.34
N ALA A 82 -8.94 17.44 11.77
CA ALA A 82 -8.69 17.80 13.15
C ALA A 82 -9.78 17.26 14.11
N ASP A 83 -11.04 17.25 13.70
CA ASP A 83 -12.14 16.68 14.47
C ASP A 83 -11.95 15.16 14.67
N VAL A 84 -11.56 14.42 13.62
CA VAL A 84 -11.29 12.98 13.74
C VAL A 84 -10.06 12.72 14.60
N GLU A 85 -8.99 13.51 14.46
CA GLU A 85 -7.78 13.41 15.28
C GLU A 85 -8.11 13.59 16.77
N ALA A 86 -8.93 14.59 17.12
CA ALA A 86 -9.39 14.83 18.49
C ALA A 86 -10.22 13.64 19.04
N LYS A 87 -11.10 13.07 18.22
CA LYS A 87 -11.88 11.88 18.59
C LYS A 87 -10.98 10.66 18.83
N VAL A 88 -10.02 10.42 17.96
CA VAL A 88 -9.05 9.31 18.13
C VAL A 88 -8.23 9.49 19.41
N ALA A 89 -7.73 10.70 19.68
CA ALA A 89 -7.04 11.01 20.93
C ALA A 89 -7.91 10.71 22.15
N THR A 90 -9.16 11.16 22.14
CA THR A 90 -10.13 10.88 23.21
C THR A 90 -10.37 9.37 23.38
N MET A 91 -10.49 8.62 22.29
CA MET A 91 -10.63 7.15 22.33
C MET A 91 -9.42 6.49 23.00
N ILE A 92 -8.21 6.90 22.65
CA ILE A 92 -6.97 6.40 23.25
C ILE A 92 -6.97 6.67 24.77
N ASP A 93 -7.35 7.86 25.21
CA ASP A 93 -7.40 8.22 26.63
C ASP A 93 -8.47 7.43 27.39
N VAL A 94 -9.63 7.19 26.79
CA VAL A 94 -10.66 6.32 27.36
C VAL A 94 -10.15 4.87 27.50
N TYR A 95 -9.44 4.34 26.50
CA TYR A 95 -8.83 3.02 26.60
C TYR A 95 -7.79 2.95 27.72
N LYS A 96 -6.93 3.94 27.86
CA LYS A 96 -5.96 4.01 28.98
C LYS A 96 -6.67 3.99 30.33
N SER A 97 -7.70 4.83 30.49
CA SER A 97 -8.49 4.89 31.73
C SER A 97 -9.15 3.55 32.07
N ARG A 98 -9.74 2.88 31.08
CA ARG A 98 -10.34 1.55 31.26
C ARG A 98 -9.32 0.49 31.60
N LEU A 99 -8.14 0.51 30.97
CA LEU A 99 -7.05 -0.41 31.29
C LEU A 99 -6.54 -0.22 32.73
N GLN A 100 -6.47 1.02 33.22
CA GLN A 100 -6.06 1.29 34.62
C GLN A 100 -6.94 0.59 35.66
N THR A 101 -8.22 0.43 35.37
CA THR A 101 -9.21 -0.18 36.27
C THR A 101 -9.56 -1.63 35.91
N ALA A 102 -8.92 -2.22 34.90
CA ALA A 102 -9.19 -3.58 34.45
C ALA A 102 -8.67 -4.61 35.46
N ASP A 103 -9.54 -5.19 36.27
CA ASP A 103 -9.22 -6.16 37.32
C ASP A 103 -8.88 -7.56 36.79
N TRP A 104 -9.32 -7.87 35.58
CA TRP A 104 -9.01 -9.13 34.87
C TRP A 104 -7.61 -9.18 34.27
N LEU A 105 -6.87 -8.06 34.23
CA LEU A 105 -5.49 -7.99 33.76
C LEU A 105 -4.49 -8.03 34.91
N ALA A 106 -3.46 -8.84 34.79
CA ALA A 106 -2.30 -8.76 35.67
C ALA A 106 -1.64 -7.37 35.60
N PRO A 107 -1.11 -6.83 36.72
CA PRO A 107 -0.54 -5.47 36.78
C PRO A 107 0.52 -5.22 35.68
N GLU A 108 1.44 -6.15 35.49
CA GLU A 108 2.49 -6.03 34.45
C GLU A 108 1.91 -5.96 33.03
N THR A 109 0.87 -6.77 32.73
CA THR A 109 0.19 -6.77 31.44
C THR A 109 -0.52 -5.44 31.21
N ARG A 110 -1.12 -4.87 32.23
CA ARG A 110 -1.79 -3.57 32.21
C ARG A 110 -0.81 -2.45 31.88
N GLU A 111 0.34 -2.40 32.55
CA GLU A 111 1.39 -1.42 32.27
C GLU A 111 1.92 -1.52 30.82
N LYS A 112 2.18 -2.72 30.34
CA LYS A 112 2.59 -2.95 28.94
C LYS A 112 1.52 -2.49 27.93
N ALA A 113 0.24 -2.74 28.22
CA ALA A 113 -0.85 -2.31 27.37
C ALA A 113 -0.97 -0.77 27.33
N ILE A 114 -0.84 -0.09 28.46
CA ILE A 114 -0.82 1.38 28.51
C ILE A 114 0.40 1.94 27.79
N THR A 115 1.58 1.35 27.98
CA THR A 115 2.81 1.72 27.25
C THR A 115 2.60 1.61 25.74
N LYS A 116 1.97 0.53 25.27
CA LYS A 116 1.64 0.34 23.86
C LYS A 116 0.71 1.45 23.33
N LEU A 117 -0.31 1.84 24.08
CA LEU A 117 -1.20 2.95 23.68
C LEU A 117 -0.48 4.31 23.62
N ASN A 118 0.52 4.52 24.48
CA ASN A 118 1.29 5.77 24.50
C ASN A 118 2.22 5.96 23.31
N VAL A 119 2.59 4.88 22.60
CA VAL A 119 3.48 4.93 21.44
C VAL A 119 2.75 4.79 20.11
N ILE A 120 1.41 4.76 20.12
CA ILE A 120 0.61 4.81 18.89
C ILE A 120 0.81 6.15 18.20
N THR A 121 1.15 6.11 16.91
CA THR A 121 1.19 7.28 16.03
C THR A 121 -0.01 7.21 15.08
N PRO A 122 -1.08 7.96 15.32
CA PRO A 122 -2.25 7.95 14.44
C PRO A 122 -1.95 8.58 13.09
N HIS A 123 -2.35 7.93 12.01
CA HIS A 123 -2.36 8.47 10.65
C HIS A 123 -3.81 8.69 10.23
N ILE A 124 -4.27 9.92 10.22
CA ILE A 124 -5.68 10.27 9.97
C ILE A 124 -5.82 11.00 8.64
N GLY A 125 -6.67 10.45 7.78
CA GLY A 125 -7.08 11.05 6.51
C GLY A 125 -5.98 11.08 5.46
N TYR A 126 -4.99 11.98 5.55
CA TYR A 126 -3.98 12.19 4.52
C TYR A 126 -2.67 12.73 5.08
N PRO A 127 -1.51 12.43 4.43
CA PRO A 127 -0.22 13.02 4.77
C PRO A 127 -0.17 14.50 4.37
N GLU A 128 0.72 15.27 4.98
CA GLU A 128 0.91 16.69 4.63
C GLU A 128 1.66 16.88 3.32
N LYS A 129 2.49 15.91 2.93
CA LYS A 129 3.32 15.95 1.71
C LYS A 129 3.44 14.57 1.06
N LEU A 130 3.71 14.59 -0.22
CA LEU A 130 4.03 13.37 -0.97
C LEU A 130 5.40 12.80 -0.54
N PRO A 131 5.59 11.47 -0.63
CA PRO A 131 6.91 10.87 -0.49
C PRO A 131 7.91 11.43 -1.50
N GLU A 132 9.18 11.59 -1.11
CA GLU A 132 10.26 12.14 -1.97
C GLU A 132 10.48 11.36 -3.28
N THR A 133 10.05 10.09 -3.31
CA THR A 133 10.11 9.28 -4.53
C THR A 133 9.26 9.82 -5.68
N TYR A 134 8.27 10.67 -5.37
CA TYR A 134 7.36 11.20 -6.40
C TYR A 134 8.05 12.15 -7.38
N ASP A 135 9.07 12.88 -6.98
CA ASP A 135 9.85 13.76 -7.84
C ASP A 135 10.55 13.01 -8.99
N ARG A 136 10.76 11.69 -8.82
CA ARG A 136 11.39 10.82 -9.82
C ARG A 136 10.41 10.03 -10.66
N LYS A 137 9.12 10.02 -10.31
CA LYS A 137 8.06 9.26 -11.03
C LYS A 137 7.57 10.04 -12.26
N ILE A 138 8.43 10.16 -13.25
CA ILE A 138 8.16 10.89 -14.49
C ILE A 138 7.90 9.90 -15.62
N ILE A 139 6.80 10.08 -16.34
CA ILE A 139 6.46 9.32 -17.54
C ILE A 139 7.14 9.98 -18.75
N ASP A 140 7.80 9.18 -19.55
CA ASP A 140 8.42 9.59 -20.81
C ASP A 140 7.55 9.13 -21.98
N GLU A 141 7.01 10.08 -22.72
CA GLU A 141 6.10 9.83 -23.87
C GLU A 141 6.76 9.06 -25.02
N ASN A 142 8.10 9.09 -25.09
CA ASN A 142 8.86 8.38 -26.13
C ASN A 142 9.10 6.90 -25.79
N LEU A 143 8.78 6.47 -24.58
CA LEU A 143 8.94 5.09 -24.12
C LEU A 143 7.60 4.34 -24.16
N SER A 144 7.70 3.05 -24.34
CA SER A 144 6.55 2.15 -24.21
C SER A 144 6.00 2.13 -22.77
N LEU A 145 4.77 1.64 -22.61
CA LEU A 145 4.16 1.45 -21.29
C LEU A 145 5.02 0.53 -20.41
N VAL A 146 5.60 -0.52 -20.97
CA VAL A 146 6.46 -1.46 -20.24
C VAL A 146 7.72 -0.77 -19.72
N GLU A 147 8.39 0.02 -20.55
CA GLU A 147 9.61 0.75 -20.16
C GLU A 147 9.31 1.80 -19.08
N ASN A 148 8.23 2.53 -19.19
CA ASN A 148 7.78 3.45 -18.14
C ASN A 148 7.45 2.71 -16.84
N ALA A 149 6.71 1.60 -16.91
CA ALA A 149 6.39 0.79 -15.75
C ALA A 149 7.66 0.23 -15.08
N GLN A 150 8.64 -0.21 -15.87
CA GLN A 150 9.93 -0.67 -15.35
C GLN A 150 10.65 0.43 -14.57
N LYS A 151 10.75 1.65 -15.12
CA LYS A 151 11.35 2.79 -14.41
C LYS A 151 10.65 3.08 -13.07
N LEU A 152 9.31 3.03 -13.04
CA LEU A 152 8.55 3.24 -11.80
C LEU A 152 8.80 2.13 -10.77
N VAL A 153 8.91 0.88 -11.23
CA VAL A 153 9.26 -0.27 -10.37
C VAL A 153 10.68 -0.11 -9.82
N GLU A 154 11.65 0.27 -10.64
CA GLU A 154 13.03 0.51 -10.22
C GLU A 154 13.13 1.57 -9.12
N ILE A 155 12.37 2.68 -9.22
CA ILE A 155 12.29 3.70 -8.18
C ILE A 155 11.76 3.10 -6.87
N SER A 156 10.70 2.30 -6.95
CA SER A 156 10.07 1.67 -5.78
C SER A 156 10.99 0.63 -5.12
N VAL A 157 11.66 -0.17 -5.93
CA VAL A 157 12.63 -1.18 -5.45
C VAL A 157 13.83 -0.51 -4.81
N ALA A 158 14.41 0.51 -5.44
CA ALA A 158 15.52 1.27 -4.87
C ALA A 158 15.15 1.91 -3.52
N HIS A 159 13.95 2.47 -3.41
CA HIS A 159 13.44 3.01 -2.15
C HIS A 159 13.27 1.92 -1.09
N SER A 160 12.74 0.75 -1.44
CA SER A 160 12.61 -0.37 -0.51
C SER A 160 13.96 -0.86 -0.01
N TRP A 161 14.96 -0.97 -0.89
CA TRP A 161 16.31 -1.35 -0.50
C TRP A 161 17.03 -0.29 0.34
N SER A 162 16.77 1.00 0.12
CA SER A 162 17.36 2.07 0.94
C SER A 162 16.94 2.00 2.42
N LYS A 163 15.83 1.31 2.72
CA LYS A 163 15.35 1.07 4.10
C LYS A 163 16.04 -0.12 4.78
N TRP A 164 16.81 -0.91 4.05
CA TRP A 164 17.49 -2.07 4.62
C TRP A 164 18.45 -1.64 5.75
N ASN A 165 18.35 -2.28 6.89
CA ASN A 165 19.10 -1.94 8.11
C ASN A 165 18.88 -0.51 8.64
N GLN A 166 17.83 0.20 8.21
CA GLN A 166 17.44 1.48 8.79
C GLN A 166 16.39 1.27 9.89
N PRO A 167 16.32 2.17 10.87
CA PRO A 167 15.19 2.21 11.80
C PRO A 167 13.86 2.31 11.06
N VAL A 168 12.80 1.73 11.62
CA VAL A 168 11.46 1.82 11.04
C VAL A 168 10.98 3.27 11.10
N ASP A 169 10.67 3.85 9.94
CA ASP A 169 10.01 5.16 9.85
C ASP A 169 8.50 4.98 10.11
N ARG A 170 8.06 5.43 11.27
CA ARG A 170 6.64 5.37 11.68
C ARG A 170 5.80 6.51 11.11
N SER A 171 6.39 7.46 10.41
CA SER A 171 5.67 8.55 9.72
C SER A 171 5.23 8.17 8.31
N GLU A 172 5.67 7.02 7.80
CA GLU A 172 5.35 6.57 6.44
C GLU A 172 3.88 6.18 6.28
N TRP A 173 3.26 6.68 5.21
CA TRP A 173 1.89 6.37 4.85
C TRP A 173 1.84 5.23 3.83
N HIS A 174 1.19 4.14 4.20
CA HIS A 174 1.07 2.95 3.34
C HIS A 174 -0.23 2.91 2.54
N MET A 175 -1.24 3.67 2.99
CA MET A 175 -2.56 3.69 2.36
C MET A 175 -2.89 5.09 1.83
N PRO A 176 -3.36 5.22 0.58
CA PRO A 176 -3.74 6.52 0.03
C PRO A 176 -5.06 7.02 0.63
N ALA A 177 -5.22 8.34 0.72
CA ALA A 177 -6.32 8.99 1.42
C ALA A 177 -7.72 8.75 0.81
N HIS A 178 -7.82 8.37 -0.46
CA HIS A 178 -9.09 8.05 -1.10
C HIS A 178 -9.59 6.62 -0.81
N MET A 179 -8.79 5.80 -0.16
CA MET A 179 -9.16 4.43 0.21
C MET A 179 -9.93 4.42 1.53
N VAL A 180 -11.17 3.95 1.49
CA VAL A 180 -12.00 3.78 2.70
C VAL A 180 -11.59 2.50 3.42
N ASN A 181 -10.63 2.62 4.32
CA ASN A 181 -10.10 1.49 5.10
C ASN A 181 -9.39 2.00 6.36
N ALA A 182 -9.01 1.06 7.22
CA ALA A 182 -8.15 1.29 8.38
C ALA A 182 -7.20 0.10 8.55
N TYR A 183 -6.01 0.34 9.07
CA TYR A 183 -5.01 -0.70 9.32
C TYR A 183 -4.21 -0.40 10.58
N TYR A 184 -3.55 -1.42 11.09
CA TYR A 184 -2.67 -1.36 12.25
C TYR A 184 -1.34 -2.07 11.95
#